data_2fbae1f24901d81e17d656f179a72174
#
_entry.id   2fbae1f24901d81e17d656f179a72174
#
_cell.length_a   1.000
_cell.length_b   1.000
_cell.length_c   1.000
_cell.angle_alpha   90.00
_cell.angle_beta   90.00
_cell.angle_gamma   90.00
#
_symmetry.space_group_name_H-M   'P 1'
#
loop_
_entity.id
_entity.type
_entity.pdbx_description
1 polymer ?
#
loop_
_entity_poly.entity_id
_entity_poly.type
_entity_poly.pdbx_seq_one_letter_code
_entity_poly.pdbx_strand_id
1 'polypeptide(L)' 'MIQLTKLNGKTFSLNCLYIESAEAFPDTTITLTNGKKIVVKETVKEVEDRTVSFYRKINVLGLRNTAGDQDEK' A
#
# COMPACT_ATOMS: atom_id res chain seq x y z
N MET A 1 -0.71 0.81 7.74
CA MET A 1 0.54 0.08 7.44
C MET A 1 0.22 -1.22 6.76
N ILE A 2 1.00 -1.59 5.79
CA ILE A 2 0.88 -2.89 5.15
C ILE A 2 2.19 -3.61 5.31
N GLN A 3 2.13 -4.95 5.35
CA GLN A 3 3.33 -5.76 5.49
C GLN A 3 3.77 -6.27 4.14
N LEU A 4 5.06 -6.15 3.86
CA LEU A 4 5.64 -6.59 2.60
C LEU A 4 6.93 -7.34 2.91
N THR A 5 7.45 -8.05 1.91
CA THR A 5 8.63 -8.88 2.08
C THR A 5 9.71 -8.42 1.10
N LYS A 6 10.87 -8.08 1.62
CA LYS A 6 12.00 -7.74 0.76
C LYS A 6 12.53 -8.98 0.07
N LEU A 7 13.31 -8.81 -0.97
CA LEU A 7 13.85 -9.94 -1.73
C LEU A 7 14.71 -10.85 -0.85
N ASN A 8 15.32 -10.32 0.20
CA ASN A 8 16.12 -11.13 1.10
C ASN A 8 15.29 -11.93 2.10
N GLY A 9 13.97 -11.87 2.00
CA GLY A 9 13.08 -12.62 2.87
C GLY A 9 12.64 -11.89 4.13
N LYS A 10 13.18 -10.73 4.42
CA LYS A 10 12.81 -10.00 5.62
C LYS A 10 11.51 -9.24 5.39
N THR A 11 10.61 -9.33 6.36
CA THR A 11 9.36 -8.59 6.29
C THR A 11 9.54 -7.20 6.88
N PHE A 12 8.70 -6.29 6.44
CA PHE A 12 8.72 -4.94 6.98
C PHE A 12 7.34 -4.34 6.82
N SER A 13 7.08 -3.28 7.58
CA SER A 13 5.82 -2.55 7.51
C SER A 13 6.05 -1.26 6.75
N LEU A 14 5.12 -0.93 5.89
CA LEU A 14 5.21 0.28 5.07
C LEU A 14 3.91 1.04 5.18
N ASN A 15 4.02 2.35 5.36
CA ASN A 15 2.84 3.21 5.36
C ASN A 15 2.47 3.45 3.90
N CYS A 16 1.37 2.85 3.47
CA CYS A 16 0.99 2.90 2.06
C CYS A 16 0.59 4.31 1.61
N LEU A 17 0.42 5.24 2.52
CA LEU A 17 0.18 6.62 2.14
C LEU A 17 1.39 7.23 1.44
N TYR A 18 2.57 6.64 1.63
CA TYR A 18 3.79 7.13 0.98
C TYR A 18 4.10 6.43 -0.32
N ILE A 19 3.26 5.52 -0.77
CA ILE A 19 3.48 4.83 -2.04
C ILE A 19 3.00 5.70 -3.18
N GLU A 20 3.90 6.01 -4.09
CA GLU A 20 3.54 6.75 -5.28
C GLU A 20 3.15 5.80 -6.41
N SER A 21 3.92 4.73 -6.61
CA SER A 21 3.64 3.77 -7.66
C SER A 21 4.25 2.43 -7.33
N ALA A 22 3.73 1.38 -7.97
CA ALA A 22 4.26 0.04 -7.84
C ALA A 22 4.27 -0.58 -9.24
N GLU A 23 5.44 -1.07 -9.66
CA GLU A 23 5.61 -1.62 -10.99
C GLU A 23 6.35 -2.95 -10.92
N ALA A 24 5.99 -3.86 -11.81
CA ALA A 24 6.69 -5.16 -11.89
C ALA A 24 7.65 -5.12 -13.07
N PHE A 25 8.96 -4.91 -12.79
CA PHE A 25 9.87 -4.73 -13.89
C PHE A 25 11.33 -4.94 -13.48
N PRO A 26 11.82 -6.15 -13.45
CA PRO A 26 11.06 -7.41 -13.50
C PRO A 26 10.40 -7.75 -12.19
N ASP A 27 10.98 -7.30 -11.07
CA ASP A 27 10.39 -7.56 -9.74
C ASP A 27 9.55 -6.36 -9.34
N THR A 28 8.62 -6.58 -8.43
CA THR A 28 7.76 -5.50 -7.94
C THR A 28 8.60 -4.44 -7.26
N THR A 29 8.60 -3.26 -7.82
CA THR A 29 9.35 -2.11 -7.31
C THR A 29 8.36 -1.05 -6.88
N ILE A 30 8.44 -0.67 -5.61
CA ILE A 30 7.58 0.35 -5.04
C ILE A 30 8.36 1.65 -4.97
N THR A 31 7.81 2.71 -5.58
CA THR A 31 8.40 4.03 -5.52
C THR A 31 7.65 4.83 -4.48
N LEU A 32 8.39 5.40 -3.54
CA LEU A 32 7.79 6.22 -2.50
C LEU A 32 7.78 7.68 -2.91
N THR A 33 6.98 8.46 -2.21
CA THR A 33 6.82 9.88 -2.54
C THR A 33 8.12 10.68 -2.38
N ASN A 34 9.07 10.16 -1.59
CA ASN A 34 10.38 10.82 -1.45
C ASN A 34 11.38 10.35 -2.51
N GLY A 35 10.94 9.55 -3.47
CA GLY A 35 11.80 9.07 -4.55
C GLY A 35 12.51 7.78 -4.28
N LYS A 36 12.45 7.26 -3.07
CA LYS A 36 13.09 5.98 -2.75
C LYS A 36 12.34 4.84 -3.41
N LYS A 37 13.07 3.80 -3.77
CA LYS A 37 12.49 2.60 -4.37
C LYS A 37 12.80 1.40 -3.51
N ILE A 38 11.81 0.54 -3.37
CA ILE A 38 11.94 -0.69 -2.58
C ILE A 38 11.45 -1.84 -3.44
N VAL A 39 12.24 -2.91 -3.52
CA VAL A 39 11.87 -4.09 -4.30
C VAL A 39 11.35 -5.15 -3.34
N VAL A 40 10.19 -5.72 -3.65
CA VAL A 40 9.53 -6.68 -2.77
C VAL A 40 9.15 -7.92 -3.55
N LYS A 41 8.86 -9.00 -2.78
CA LYS A 41 8.46 -10.27 -3.38
C LYS A 41 7.00 -10.32 -3.78
N GLU A 42 6.16 -9.55 -3.13
CA GLU A 42 4.73 -9.53 -3.45
C GLU A 42 4.51 -9.03 -4.87
N THR A 43 3.44 -9.52 -5.50
CA THR A 43 3.06 -9.02 -6.82
C THR A 43 2.45 -7.63 -6.67
N VAL A 44 2.39 -6.90 -7.79
CA VAL A 44 1.75 -5.58 -7.79
C VAL A 44 0.30 -5.71 -7.31
N LYS A 45 -0.40 -6.77 -7.75
CA LYS A 45 -1.78 -6.97 -7.33
C LYS A 45 -1.87 -7.19 -5.83
N GLU A 46 -0.93 -7.95 -5.26
CA GLU A 46 -0.95 -8.15 -3.81
C GLU A 46 -0.73 -6.85 -3.07
N VAL A 47 0.17 -6.02 -3.57
CA VAL A 47 0.41 -4.71 -2.96
C VAL A 47 -0.86 -3.87 -3.03
N GLU A 48 -1.52 -3.87 -4.19
CA GLU A 48 -2.76 -3.13 -4.35
C GLU A 48 -3.84 -3.62 -3.39
N ASP A 49 -4.00 -4.95 -3.30
CA ASP A 49 -5.03 -5.53 -2.45
C ASP A 49 -4.80 -5.15 -0.99
N ARG A 50 -3.56 -5.17 -0.54
CA ARG A 50 -3.24 -4.80 0.84
C ARG A 50 -3.48 -3.33 1.09
N THR A 51 -3.17 -2.49 0.10
CA THR A 51 -3.40 -1.06 0.21
C THR A 51 -4.89 -0.76 0.29
N VAL A 52 -5.69 -1.39 -0.55
CA VAL A 52 -7.14 -1.20 -0.54
C VAL A 52 -7.71 -1.63 0.81
N SER A 53 -7.25 -2.78 1.32
CA SER A 53 -7.70 -3.25 2.63
C SER A 53 -7.38 -2.25 3.73
N PHE A 54 -6.21 -1.65 3.67
CA PHE A 54 -5.82 -0.65 4.66
C PHE A 54 -6.75 0.56 4.61
N TYR A 55 -7.02 1.06 3.41
CA TYR A 55 -7.90 2.23 3.27
C TYR A 55 -9.32 1.92 3.73
N ARG A 56 -9.79 0.71 3.47
CA ARG A 56 -11.10 0.32 3.95
C ARG A 56 -11.17 0.32 5.47
N LYS A 57 -10.12 -0.17 6.12
CA LYS A 57 -10.08 -0.18 7.58
C LYS A 57 -10.12 1.24 8.13
N ILE A 58 -9.39 2.15 7.52
CA ILE A 58 -9.39 3.53 7.96
C ILE A 58 -10.80 4.11 7.87
N ASN A 59 -11.48 3.88 6.75
CA ASN A 59 -12.82 4.38 6.58
C ASN A 59 -13.78 3.81 7.63
N VAL A 60 -13.70 2.51 7.87
CA VAL A 60 -14.56 1.87 8.84
C VAL A 60 -14.31 2.42 10.23
N LEU A 61 -13.06 2.76 10.54
CA LEU A 61 -12.70 3.20 11.87
C LEU A 61 -13.00 4.67 12.12
N GLY A 62 -13.60 5.36 11.17
CA GLY A 62 -14.11 6.66 11.50
C GLY A 62 -13.67 7.83 10.69
N LEU A 63 -12.73 7.64 9.81
CA LEU A 63 -12.31 8.79 9.04
C LEU A 63 -13.36 9.21 8.06
N ARG A 64 -14.27 8.30 7.78
CA ARG A 64 -15.26 8.65 6.84
C ARG A 64 -16.31 9.52 7.37
N ASN A 65 -16.40 9.77 8.43
CA ASN A 65 -17.35 10.52 8.88
C ASN A 65 -17.54 11.69 8.37
N THR A 66 -17.23 11.88 7.72
CA THR A 66 -17.41 12.97 7.23
C THR A 66 -18.21 12.87 6.12
N ALA A 67 -18.67 12.54 6.06
CA ALA A 67 -19.16 12.34 5.15
C ALA A 67 -19.53 12.05 4.31
N GLY A 68 -19.60 11.85 4.38
CA GLY A 68 -19.91 11.57 3.55
C GLY A 68 -20.00 10.92 2.94
N ASP A 69 -19.67 10.98 3.07
CA ASP A 69 -19.67 10.44 2.45
C ASP A 69 -19.95 9.79 1.81
N GLN A 70 -19.85 9.67 1.83
CA GLN A 70 -19.93 9.09 1.26
C GLN A 70 -19.95 8.43 0.58
N ASP A 71 -19.75 8.47 0.49
CA ASP A 71 -19.63 7.80 -0.16
C ASP A 71 -19.60 7.14 -0.65
N GLU A 72 -19.40 7.22 -0.54
CA GLU A 72 -19.26 6.60 -0.99
C GLU A 72 -19.26 6.02 -1.35
N LYS A 73 -19.30 6.12 -1.25
CA LYS A 73 -19.15 5.66 -1.58
C LYS A 73 -19.13 5.28 -1.91
#